data_5b3951f8af51e576eb48d35029851b11
#
_entry.id   5b3951f8af51e576eb48d35029851b11
#
_cell.length_a   1.000
_cell.length_b   1.000
_cell.length_c   1.000
_cell.angle_alpha   90.00
_cell.angle_beta   90.00
_cell.angle_gamma   90.00
#
_symmetry.space_group_name_H-M   'P 1'
#
loop_
_entity.id
_entity.type
_entity.pdbx_description
1 polymer ?
#
loop_
_entity_poly.entity_id
_entity_poly.type
_entity_poly.pdbx_seq_one_letter_code
_entity_poly.pdbx_strand_id
1 'polypeptide(L)'
;PPGRALYGDEIELTGWIRGLGKARLQIAHGSDWRVLAHLRARSDGRFSVRVPALASTRYRLAYNGFAGPEVGLSVVPRVDVQADGTTLKVRVTPSLPARVDRLTAKQWRPVAAGTGTFERELGPGSYRVAVGGDSRYASAVSRPVGLR
;
A
#
# COMPACT_ATOMS: atom_id res chain seq x y z
N PRO A 1 1.22 -12.38 -10.25
CA PRO A 1 0.85 -10.97 -10.17
C PRO A 1 0.70 -10.53 -8.73
N PRO A 2 1.16 -9.35 -8.42
CA PRO A 2 1.09 -8.84 -7.07
C PRO A 2 -0.35 -8.47 -6.72
N GLY A 3 -0.86 -9.04 -5.65
CA GLY A 3 -2.19 -8.69 -5.14
C GLY A 3 -2.13 -7.59 -4.09
N ARG A 4 -1.07 -7.57 -3.27
CA ARG A 4 -0.97 -6.68 -2.11
C ARG A 4 0.49 -6.35 -1.80
N ALA A 5 0.77 -5.08 -1.45
CA ALA A 5 2.10 -4.62 -1.09
C ALA A 5 2.04 -3.52 -0.04
N LEU A 6 3.13 -3.34 0.70
CA LEU A 6 3.28 -2.21 1.61
C LEU A 6 3.69 -0.95 0.82
N TYR A 7 3.23 0.19 1.28
CA TYR A 7 3.60 1.47 0.69
C TYR A 7 5.12 1.62 0.58
N GLY A 8 5.58 2.02 -0.60
CA GLY A 8 7.00 2.25 -0.88
C GLY A 8 7.79 1.02 -1.30
N ASP A 9 7.21 -0.18 -1.23
CA ASP A 9 7.86 -1.37 -1.76
C ASP A 9 7.94 -1.31 -3.28
N GLU A 10 8.99 -1.90 -3.85
CA GLU A 10 9.06 -2.15 -5.28
C GLU A 10 8.40 -3.49 -5.60
N ILE A 11 7.59 -3.50 -6.64
CA ILE A 11 6.89 -4.68 -7.09
C ILE A 11 7.38 -5.07 -8.46
N GLU A 12 7.61 -6.35 -8.67
CA GLU A 12 7.98 -6.89 -9.96
C GLU A 12 6.74 -7.37 -10.69
N LEU A 13 6.49 -6.76 -11.86
CA LEU A 13 5.45 -7.21 -12.79
C LEU A 13 6.12 -8.04 -13.86
N THR A 14 5.64 -9.27 -14.02
CA THR A 14 6.19 -10.22 -15.00
C THR A 14 5.08 -10.76 -15.88
N GLY A 15 5.45 -11.19 -17.06
CA GLY A 15 4.51 -11.80 -17.98
C GLY A 15 5.16 -12.13 -19.32
N TRP A 16 4.31 -12.39 -20.31
CA TRP A 16 4.75 -12.69 -21.67
C TRP A 16 4.12 -11.72 -22.65
N ILE A 17 4.94 -11.28 -23.63
CA ILE A 17 4.49 -10.58 -24.80
C ILE A 17 4.66 -11.54 -25.99
N ARG A 18 3.57 -11.95 -26.58
CA ARG A 18 3.61 -12.84 -27.74
C ARG A 18 3.66 -12.05 -29.04
N GLY A 19 4.55 -12.43 -29.94
CA GLY A 19 4.60 -11.99 -31.31
C GLY A 19 5.56 -10.86 -31.61
N LEU A 20 5.54 -9.75 -30.87
CA LEU A 20 6.18 -8.51 -31.33
C LEU A 20 7.26 -7.93 -30.43
N GLY A 21 7.45 -8.51 -29.29
CA GLY A 21 8.54 -8.10 -28.42
C GLY A 21 8.42 -6.71 -27.79
N LYS A 22 7.42 -5.93 -28.13
CA LYS A 22 7.20 -4.57 -27.60
C LYS A 22 5.78 -4.40 -27.14
N ALA A 23 5.60 -3.75 -26.00
CA ALA A 23 4.30 -3.38 -25.46
C ALA A 23 4.43 -2.16 -24.55
N ARG A 24 3.32 -1.56 -24.22
CA ARG A 24 3.26 -0.48 -23.23
C ARG A 24 2.65 -1.02 -21.95
N LEU A 25 3.30 -0.73 -20.83
CA LEU A 25 2.69 -0.94 -19.55
C LEU A 25 1.85 0.29 -19.23
N GLN A 26 0.58 0.10 -18.98
CA GLN A 26 -0.35 1.17 -18.62
C GLN A 26 -0.77 1.05 -17.17
N ILE A 27 -0.95 2.20 -16.55
CA ILE A 27 -1.49 2.32 -15.20
C ILE A 27 -2.83 3.05 -15.27
N ALA A 28 -3.80 2.60 -14.47
CA ALA A 28 -5.11 3.24 -14.39
C ALA A 28 -5.00 4.64 -13.79
N HIS A 29 -5.68 5.60 -14.41
CA HIS A 29 -5.78 6.96 -13.94
C HIS A 29 -7.25 7.42 -14.06
N GLY A 30 -8.00 7.29 -12.96
CA GLY A 30 -9.45 7.46 -13.01
C GLY A 30 -10.08 6.43 -13.95
N SER A 31 -10.85 6.89 -14.92
CA SER A 31 -11.43 6.06 -15.97
C SER A 31 -10.49 5.84 -17.16
N ASP A 32 -9.34 6.52 -17.17
CA ASP A 32 -8.37 6.47 -18.27
C ASP A 32 -7.18 5.61 -17.92
N TRP A 33 -6.33 5.41 -18.93
CA TRP A 33 -5.08 4.68 -18.82
C TRP A 33 -3.93 5.56 -19.29
N ARG A 34 -2.85 5.57 -18.52
CA ARG A 34 -1.62 6.28 -18.87
C ARG A 34 -0.49 5.31 -19.10
N VAL A 35 0.39 5.64 -20.03
CA VAL A 35 1.60 4.84 -20.27
C VAL A 35 2.57 5.07 -19.11
N LEU A 36 2.91 3.99 -18.42
CA LEU A 36 3.88 4.01 -17.33
C LEU A 36 5.29 3.67 -17.86
N ALA A 37 5.37 2.72 -18.78
CA ALA A 37 6.64 2.26 -19.32
C ALA A 37 6.45 1.64 -20.71
N HIS A 38 7.49 1.71 -21.53
CA HIS A 38 7.60 0.95 -22.77
C HIS A 38 8.43 -0.30 -22.47
N LEU A 39 7.87 -1.46 -22.79
CA LEU A 39 8.47 -2.74 -22.48
C LEU A 39 8.96 -3.43 -23.75
N ARG A 40 10.08 -4.11 -23.62
CA ARG A 40 10.59 -5.00 -24.66
C ARG A 40 10.76 -6.39 -24.06
N ALA A 41 10.15 -7.38 -24.72
CA ALA A 41 10.28 -8.76 -24.27
C ALA A 41 11.69 -9.30 -24.57
N ARG A 42 12.11 -10.25 -23.74
CA ARG A 42 13.30 -11.07 -24.03
C ARG A 42 13.02 -11.99 -25.21
N SER A 43 14.05 -12.70 -25.69
CA SER A 43 13.93 -13.63 -26.82
C SER A 43 12.89 -14.73 -26.59
N ASP A 44 12.61 -15.10 -25.34
CA ASP A 44 11.60 -16.09 -24.96
C ASP A 44 10.20 -15.49 -24.79
N GLY A 45 10.03 -14.19 -25.07
CA GLY A 45 8.77 -13.47 -24.90
C GLY A 45 8.51 -12.96 -23.50
N ARG A 46 9.35 -13.26 -22.53
CA ARG A 46 9.17 -12.82 -21.15
C ARG A 46 9.58 -11.37 -20.95
N PHE A 47 8.89 -10.71 -20.05
CA PHE A 47 9.29 -9.38 -19.59
C PHE A 47 9.20 -9.30 -18.07
N SER A 48 9.95 -8.36 -17.52
CA SER A 48 9.93 -8.03 -16.11
C SER A 48 10.13 -6.53 -15.94
N VAL A 49 9.33 -5.89 -15.09
CA VAL A 49 9.45 -4.47 -14.78
C VAL A 49 9.16 -4.25 -13.31
N ARG A 50 9.91 -3.35 -12.68
CA ARG A 50 9.70 -2.97 -11.29
C ARG A 50 8.97 -1.65 -11.22
N VAL A 51 7.93 -1.60 -10.38
CA VAL A 51 7.13 -0.40 -10.15
C VAL A 51 7.00 -0.16 -8.64
N PRO A 52 7.00 1.12 -8.20
CA PRO A 52 6.83 1.41 -6.78
C PRO A 52 5.35 1.29 -6.37
N ALA A 53 5.11 0.76 -5.17
CA ALA A 53 3.78 0.65 -4.59
C ALA A 53 3.42 1.96 -3.89
N LEU A 54 2.88 2.93 -4.61
CA LEU A 54 2.56 4.25 -4.07
C LEU A 54 1.06 4.46 -3.82
N ALA A 55 0.20 3.74 -4.51
CA ALA A 55 -1.25 3.75 -4.30
C ALA A 55 -1.86 2.51 -4.93
N SER A 56 -2.98 2.07 -4.40
CA SER A 56 -3.74 0.98 -4.99
C SER A 56 -4.17 1.37 -6.41
N THR A 57 -3.97 0.47 -7.36
CA THR A 57 -4.17 0.76 -8.77
C THR A 57 -4.32 -0.52 -9.59
N ARG A 58 -4.47 -0.37 -10.88
CA ARG A 58 -4.53 -1.46 -11.84
C ARG A 58 -3.51 -1.22 -12.94
N TYR A 59 -2.96 -2.30 -13.44
CA TYR A 59 -2.01 -2.29 -14.55
C TYR A 59 -2.52 -3.18 -15.67
N ARG A 60 -2.13 -2.87 -16.89
CA ARG A 60 -2.35 -3.72 -18.06
C ARG A 60 -1.27 -3.51 -19.11
N LEU A 61 -1.12 -4.49 -19.98
CA LEU A 61 -0.31 -4.31 -21.19
C LEU A 61 -1.19 -3.84 -22.33
N ALA A 62 -0.69 -2.97 -23.16
CA ALA A 62 -1.36 -2.50 -24.36
C ALA A 62 -0.43 -2.59 -25.56
N TYR A 63 -1.01 -2.97 -26.70
CA TYR A 63 -0.31 -3.14 -27.94
C TYR A 63 -1.28 -2.95 -29.12
N ASN A 64 -0.93 -2.03 -30.05
CA ASN A 64 -1.71 -1.79 -31.27
C ASN A 64 -3.24 -1.73 -31.06
N GLY A 65 -3.70 -0.99 -30.06
CA GLY A 65 -5.12 -0.87 -29.77
C GLY A 65 -5.71 -2.04 -28.98
N PHE A 66 -4.94 -3.08 -28.72
CA PHE A 66 -5.36 -4.19 -27.86
C PHE A 66 -4.85 -3.98 -26.45
N ALA A 67 -5.66 -4.36 -25.49
CA ALA A 67 -5.29 -4.36 -24.08
C ALA A 67 -5.42 -5.75 -23.50
N GLY A 68 -4.42 -6.15 -22.73
CA GLY A 68 -4.43 -7.43 -22.01
C GLY A 68 -5.25 -7.37 -20.74
N PRO A 69 -5.25 -8.48 -19.96
CA PRO A 69 -5.93 -8.52 -18.68
C PRO A 69 -5.42 -7.48 -17.72
N GLU A 70 -6.30 -6.97 -16.88
CA GLU A 70 -5.93 -6.04 -15.80
C GLU A 70 -5.37 -6.81 -14.61
N VAL A 71 -4.34 -6.24 -13.99
CA VAL A 71 -3.75 -6.75 -12.75
C VAL A 71 -3.94 -5.69 -11.67
N GLY A 72 -4.66 -6.05 -10.61
CA GLY A 72 -4.89 -5.15 -9.48
C GLY A 72 -3.79 -5.22 -8.44
N LEU A 73 -3.47 -4.07 -7.88
CA LEU A 73 -2.55 -3.94 -6.76
C LEU A 73 -3.24 -3.18 -5.63
N SER A 74 -3.27 -3.79 -4.45
CA SER A 74 -3.74 -3.15 -3.23
C SER A 74 -2.54 -2.74 -2.39
N VAL A 75 -2.43 -1.44 -2.08
CA VAL A 75 -1.33 -0.89 -1.30
C VAL A 75 -1.77 -0.64 0.13
N VAL A 76 -1.02 -1.19 1.08
CA VAL A 76 -1.27 -1.08 2.51
C VAL A 76 -0.32 -0.03 3.09
N PRO A 77 -0.80 0.97 3.84
CA PRO A 77 0.08 1.91 4.53
C PRO A 77 1.00 1.21 5.52
N ARG A 78 2.18 1.79 5.73
CA ARG A 78 3.08 1.35 6.80
C ARG A 78 2.68 2.06 8.09
N VAL A 79 2.53 1.29 9.16
CA VAL A 79 2.20 1.82 10.49
C VAL A 79 3.26 1.34 11.47
N ASP A 80 4.10 2.26 11.92
CA ASP A 80 5.13 1.99 12.91
C ASP A 80 4.72 2.62 14.23
N VAL A 81 4.75 1.83 15.29
CA VAL A 81 4.31 2.25 16.63
C VAL A 81 5.38 1.87 17.64
N GLN A 82 5.79 2.84 18.45
CA GLN A 82 6.77 2.65 19.50
C GLN A 82 6.26 3.19 20.83
N ALA A 83 6.54 2.45 21.90
CA ALA A 83 6.26 2.88 23.26
C ALA A 83 7.53 3.47 23.88
N ASP A 84 7.40 4.67 24.46
CA ASP A 84 8.47 5.34 25.19
C ASP A 84 7.90 5.86 26.51
N GLY A 85 8.00 5.03 27.57
CA GLY A 85 7.36 5.31 28.83
C GLY A 85 5.84 5.36 28.72
N THR A 86 5.27 6.53 28.93
CA THR A 86 3.84 6.79 28.77
C THR A 86 3.48 7.41 27.43
N THR A 87 4.47 7.61 26.55
CA THR A 87 4.28 8.24 25.26
C THR A 87 4.20 7.17 24.17
N LEU A 88 3.19 7.27 23.33
CA LEU A 88 3.04 6.46 22.12
C LEU A 88 3.52 7.27 20.94
N LYS A 89 4.52 6.76 20.22
CA LYS A 89 5.05 7.36 19.01
C LYS A 89 4.52 6.60 17.81
N VAL A 90 3.91 7.33 16.88
CA VAL A 90 3.25 6.76 15.70
C VAL A 90 3.81 7.37 14.43
N ARG A 91 4.07 6.50 13.46
CA ARG A 91 4.45 6.92 12.11
C ARG A 91 3.64 6.15 11.09
N VAL A 92 2.83 6.87 10.34
CA VAL A 92 2.02 6.32 9.25
C VAL A 92 2.56 6.84 7.93
N THR A 93 2.94 5.94 7.04
CA THR A 93 3.50 6.28 5.74
C THR A 93 2.68 5.64 4.63
N PRO A 94 2.11 6.39 3.68
CA PRO A 94 2.15 7.85 3.56
C PRO A 94 1.40 8.55 4.70
N SER A 95 1.48 9.87 4.78
CA SER A 95 0.81 10.63 5.84
C SER A 95 -0.70 10.55 5.68
N LEU A 96 -1.32 9.73 6.51
CA LEU A 96 -2.75 9.46 6.51
C LEU A 96 -3.32 9.62 7.90
N PRO A 97 -4.63 9.92 8.02
CA PRO A 97 -5.30 9.92 9.31
C PRO A 97 -5.28 8.53 9.95
N ALA A 98 -5.00 8.48 11.24
CA ALA A 98 -4.94 7.26 12.00
C ALA A 98 -5.68 7.42 13.34
N ARG A 99 -6.20 6.31 13.82
CA ARG A 99 -6.90 6.23 15.09
C ARG A 99 -6.07 5.40 16.06
N VAL A 100 -5.94 5.85 17.30
CA VAL A 100 -5.33 5.09 18.36
C VAL A 100 -6.43 4.45 19.20
N ASP A 101 -6.39 3.13 19.32
CA ASP A 101 -7.34 2.36 20.10
C ASP A 101 -6.66 1.83 21.37
N ARG A 102 -7.40 1.83 22.47
CA ARG A 102 -6.99 1.21 23.74
C ARG A 102 -7.81 -0.05 23.98
N LEU A 103 -7.16 -1.10 24.43
CA LEU A 103 -7.84 -2.32 24.83
C LEU A 103 -8.49 -2.13 26.20
N THR A 104 -9.81 -2.22 26.26
CA THR A 104 -10.60 -2.08 27.47
C THR A 104 -11.67 -3.18 27.52
N ALA A 105 -11.68 -3.99 28.57
CA ALA A 105 -12.65 -5.07 28.74
C ALA A 105 -12.76 -5.97 27.50
N LYS A 106 -11.62 -6.39 26.95
CA LYS A 106 -11.50 -7.22 25.74
C LYS A 106 -11.99 -6.56 24.45
N GLN A 107 -12.20 -5.25 24.46
CA GLN A 107 -12.61 -4.48 23.29
C GLN A 107 -11.63 -3.34 23.01
N TRP A 108 -11.40 -3.10 21.74
CA TRP A 108 -10.61 -1.95 21.31
C TRP A 108 -11.50 -0.73 21.16
N ARG A 109 -11.14 0.34 21.88
CA ARG A 109 -11.91 1.59 21.86
C ARG A 109 -11.04 2.76 21.44
N PRO A 110 -11.53 3.66 20.57
CA PRO A 110 -10.75 4.84 20.18
C PRO A 110 -10.49 5.76 21.36
N VAL A 111 -9.23 6.20 21.51
CA VAL A 111 -8.84 7.14 22.57
C VAL A 111 -8.10 8.34 22.05
N ALA A 112 -7.57 8.30 20.84
CA ALA A 112 -6.83 9.40 20.23
C ALA A 112 -6.83 9.27 18.71
N ALA A 113 -6.41 10.33 18.04
CA ALA A 113 -6.25 10.35 16.60
C ALA A 113 -5.11 11.29 16.22
N GLY A 114 -4.55 11.09 15.03
CA GLY A 114 -3.51 11.93 14.47
C GLY A 114 -3.33 11.66 12.99
N THR A 115 -2.38 12.33 12.37
CA THR A 115 -2.09 12.19 10.95
C THR A 115 -0.58 12.08 10.75
N GLY A 116 -0.16 11.11 9.96
CA GLY A 116 1.26 10.91 9.63
C GLY A 116 2.10 10.54 10.84
N THR A 117 3.05 11.39 11.19
CA THR A 117 3.92 11.19 12.35
C THR A 117 3.38 12.03 13.51
N PHE A 118 3.07 11.37 14.62
CA PHE A 118 2.56 12.05 15.80
C PHE A 118 2.91 11.29 17.07
N GLU A 119 2.80 11.99 18.19
CA GLU A 119 3.00 11.43 19.52
C GLU A 119 1.80 11.74 20.40
N ARG A 120 1.49 10.82 21.31
CA ARG A 120 0.42 11.01 22.31
C ARG A 120 0.90 10.49 23.65
N GLU A 121 0.72 11.29 24.67
CA GLU A 121 0.91 10.85 26.04
C GLU A 121 -0.37 10.20 26.53
N LEU A 122 -0.28 8.92 26.86
CA LEU A 122 -1.41 8.09 27.23
C LEU A 122 -1.11 7.37 28.55
N GLY A 123 -2.14 6.96 29.26
CA GLY A 123 -1.96 6.18 30.48
C GLY A 123 -1.48 4.76 30.21
N PRO A 124 -1.12 4.01 31.27
CA PRO A 124 -0.75 2.60 31.10
C PRO A 124 -1.85 1.80 30.41
N GLY A 125 -1.48 0.87 29.58
CA GLY A 125 -2.44 0.01 28.86
C GLY A 125 -1.86 -0.55 27.59
N SER A 126 -2.70 -1.28 26.87
CA SER A 126 -2.39 -1.80 25.54
C SER A 126 -3.07 -0.95 24.47
N TYR A 127 -2.31 -0.61 23.45
CA TYR A 127 -2.75 0.27 22.39
C TYR A 127 -2.42 -0.31 21.01
N ARG A 128 -3.21 0.06 20.04
CA ARG A 128 -2.93 -0.21 18.63
C ARG A 128 -3.30 1.00 17.79
N VAL A 129 -2.78 1.06 16.58
CA VAL A 129 -3.08 2.13 15.63
C VAL A 129 -3.77 1.54 14.42
N ALA A 130 -4.88 2.14 14.03
CA ALA A 130 -5.68 1.72 12.89
C ALA A 130 -5.77 2.84 11.86
N VAL A 131 -5.56 2.49 10.60
CA VAL A 131 -5.73 3.38 9.45
C VAL A 131 -6.88 2.85 8.61
N GLY A 132 -7.88 3.69 8.36
CA GLY A 132 -9.03 3.31 7.54
C GLY A 132 -8.64 3.18 6.06
N GLY A 133 -9.29 2.24 5.36
CA GLY A 133 -9.07 2.05 3.93
C GLY A 133 -9.92 3.00 3.10
N ASP A 134 -9.43 3.31 1.90
CA ASP A 134 -10.15 4.06 0.87
C ASP A 134 -9.81 3.50 -0.52
N SER A 135 -10.12 4.24 -1.59
CA SER A 135 -9.83 3.79 -2.96
C SER A 135 -8.33 3.74 -3.26
N ARG A 136 -7.51 4.47 -2.52
CA ARG A 136 -6.06 4.58 -2.75
C ARG A 136 -5.24 3.64 -1.88
N TYR A 137 -5.75 3.28 -0.70
CA TYR A 137 -5.03 2.45 0.26
C TYR A 137 -5.96 1.48 0.95
N ALA A 138 -5.47 0.27 1.20
CA ALA A 138 -6.16 -0.68 2.04
C ALA A 138 -6.06 -0.26 3.51
N SER A 139 -6.96 -0.75 4.34
CA SER A 139 -6.88 -0.53 5.78
C SER A 139 -5.67 -1.21 6.39
N ALA A 140 -5.14 -0.66 7.48
CA ALA A 140 -4.01 -1.21 8.20
C ALA A 140 -4.22 -1.09 9.70
N VAL A 141 -3.72 -2.08 10.44
CA VAL A 141 -3.75 -2.08 11.91
C VAL A 141 -2.38 -2.53 12.41
N SER A 142 -1.81 -1.77 13.34
CA SER A 142 -0.54 -2.11 13.95
C SER A 142 -0.67 -3.29 14.91
N ARG A 143 0.46 -3.87 15.28
CA ARG A 143 0.53 -4.80 16.41
C ARG A 143 0.25 -4.03 17.71
N PRO A 144 -0.35 -4.68 18.73
CA PRO A 144 -0.53 -4.04 20.02
C PRO A 144 0.80 -3.69 20.67
N VAL A 145 0.82 -2.55 21.37
CA VAL A 145 1.98 -2.04 22.10
C VAL A 145 1.53 -1.71 23.53
N GLY A 146 2.32 -2.10 24.52
CA GLY A 146 2.03 -1.79 25.91
C GLY A 146 2.73 -0.51 26.37
N LEU A 147 2.00 0.37 27.03
CA LEU A 147 2.53 1.50 27.76
C LEU A 147 2.52 1.20 29.26
N ARG A 148 3.54 1.65 29.93
CA ARG A 148 3.70 1.40 31.37
C ARG A 148 3.67 2.67 32.20
#